data_d870c30ec04ae387519feec6848214e3
#
_entry.id   d870c30ec04ae387519feec6848214e3
#
_cell.length_a   1.000
_cell.length_b   1.000
_cell.length_c   1.000
_cell.angle_alpha   90.00
_cell.angle_beta   90.00
_cell.angle_gamma   90.00
#
_symmetry.space_group_name_H-M   'P 1'
#
loop_
_entity.id
_entity.type
_entity.pdbx_description
1 polymer ?
#
loop_
_entity_poly.entity_id
_entity_poly.type
_entity_poly.pdbx_seq_one_letter_code
_entity_poly.pdbx_strand_id
1 'polypeptide(L)'
;MNTLPIDLYKVIEYGLGGDTWQEFIDRYKEKYDLLQIDGFEFEATKLDYTFSQLITSLGVKTLPAYVDPESPGYEAALGELEGRTGNIPTQKKFYRLNRVTVRQQLQLLQRVGMSALTEEMQNLFLGLLDESADGLIGSYYNALTHQRMRIVSTGKFTIDTDNNPRGLKGITIDFNIPENHYQVLAGTSRWWTKDEHIPANQGSASDPIMDVKNRVKEIRRKYHYLGKIRMELAQDLWDDLMTHTTVLKRIGHSLYPTVTDDSTVIANAQNEDEDRLKAIFKKLVKVDEIVPRDSYAFVDKPGKDADGQPDLITEQVENFKATNIAFIPVGQIGTIQGVEPLTLGYEANKVASYDGGRLKLTQRANPETHSIYIESEAAQMCVPRMPQYMFISTVTV
;
A
#
# COMPACT_ATOMS: atom_id res chain seq x y z
N MET A 1 -29.49 -42.36 -23.32
CA MET A 1 -29.05 -41.99 -21.96
C MET A 1 -29.62 -40.61 -21.66
N ASN A 2 -30.56 -40.52 -20.72
CA ASN A 2 -31.04 -39.24 -20.24
C ASN A 2 -29.94 -38.63 -19.37
N THR A 3 -29.12 -37.76 -19.94
CA THR A 3 -28.21 -36.96 -19.14
C THR A 3 -29.02 -35.95 -18.33
N LEU A 4 -28.99 -36.11 -17.01
CA LEU A 4 -29.55 -35.12 -16.10
C LEU A 4 -28.94 -33.73 -16.44
N PRO A 5 -29.74 -32.66 -16.41
CA PRO A 5 -29.22 -31.32 -16.59
C PRO A 5 -28.14 -31.07 -15.54
N ILE A 6 -27.03 -30.48 -15.97
CA ILE A 6 -25.93 -30.11 -15.08
C ILE A 6 -26.44 -29.13 -14.07
N ASP A 7 -26.47 -29.53 -12.81
CA ASP A 7 -26.83 -28.65 -11.72
C ASP A 7 -25.58 -27.90 -11.26
N LEU A 8 -25.43 -26.70 -11.77
CA LEU A 8 -24.33 -25.80 -11.43
C LEU A 8 -24.21 -25.59 -9.93
N TYR A 9 -25.35 -25.61 -9.23
CA TYR A 9 -25.40 -25.46 -7.79
C TYR A 9 -24.73 -26.64 -7.07
N LYS A 10 -25.01 -27.87 -7.53
CA LYS A 10 -24.39 -29.08 -6.98
C LYS A 10 -22.89 -29.17 -7.28
N VAL A 11 -22.46 -28.74 -8.46
CA VAL A 11 -21.02 -28.71 -8.80
C VAL A 11 -20.26 -27.76 -7.89
N ILE A 12 -20.84 -26.59 -7.61
CA ILE A 12 -20.23 -25.58 -6.74
C ILE A 12 -20.39 -25.96 -5.27
N GLU A 13 -21.51 -26.55 -4.86
CA GLU A 13 -21.76 -27.00 -3.49
C GLU A 13 -20.85 -28.19 -3.11
N TYR A 14 -20.52 -29.07 -4.08
CA TYR A 14 -19.60 -30.17 -3.88
C TYR A 14 -18.13 -29.72 -3.79
N GLY A 15 -17.76 -28.62 -4.46
CA GLY A 15 -16.43 -28.03 -4.42
C GLY A 15 -16.21 -26.97 -3.33
N LEU A 16 -17.30 -26.53 -2.67
CA LEU A 16 -17.28 -25.39 -1.74
C LEU A 16 -17.98 -25.70 -0.41
N GLY A 17 -17.76 -26.89 0.15
CA GLY A 17 -17.94 -27.06 1.59
C GLY A 17 -17.12 -26.02 2.35
N GLY A 18 -17.55 -25.58 3.54
CA GLY A 18 -16.80 -24.60 4.31
C GLY A 18 -15.32 -24.94 4.50
N ASP A 19 -15.00 -26.22 4.56
CA ASP A 19 -13.63 -26.72 4.66
C ASP A 19 -12.81 -26.45 3.40
N THR A 20 -13.39 -26.58 2.19
CA THR A 20 -12.71 -26.32 0.92
C THR A 20 -12.40 -24.83 0.75
N TRP A 21 -13.28 -23.93 1.17
CA TRP A 21 -13.01 -22.50 1.18
C TRP A 21 -11.86 -22.16 2.12
N GLN A 22 -11.84 -22.75 3.29
CA GLN A 22 -10.75 -22.51 4.24
C GLN A 22 -9.40 -23.04 3.70
N GLU A 23 -9.40 -24.19 3.00
CA GLU A 23 -8.20 -24.71 2.34
C GLU A 23 -7.68 -23.76 1.25
N PHE A 24 -8.55 -23.15 0.44
CA PHE A 24 -8.15 -22.14 -0.54
C PHE A 24 -7.53 -20.93 0.13
N ILE A 25 -8.15 -20.43 1.19
CA ILE A 25 -7.64 -19.28 1.93
C ILE A 25 -6.29 -19.59 2.55
N ASP A 26 -6.11 -20.74 3.16
CA ASP A 26 -4.85 -21.13 3.80
C ASP A 26 -3.72 -21.27 2.78
N ARG A 27 -4.03 -21.72 1.55
CA ARG A 27 -3.06 -21.76 0.44
C ARG A 27 -2.52 -20.38 0.04
N TYR A 28 -3.39 -19.35 0.07
CA TYR A 28 -2.99 -17.98 -0.28
C TYR A 28 -2.35 -17.21 0.87
N LYS A 29 -2.45 -17.72 2.08
CA LYS A 29 -1.87 -17.08 3.27
C LYS A 29 -0.37 -16.87 3.14
N GLU A 30 0.34 -17.88 2.63
CA GLU A 30 1.80 -17.78 2.37
C GLU A 30 2.12 -16.82 1.22
N LYS A 31 1.27 -16.80 0.18
CA LYS A 31 1.49 -15.98 -1.02
C LYS A 31 1.40 -14.48 -0.72
N TYR A 32 0.45 -14.06 0.10
CA TYR A 32 0.19 -12.64 0.33
C TYR A 32 0.80 -12.10 1.61
N ASP A 33 1.29 -12.97 2.52
CA ASP A 33 1.87 -12.58 3.81
C ASP A 33 1.11 -11.41 4.47
N LEU A 34 -0.21 -11.57 4.62
CA LEU A 34 -1.13 -10.53 5.08
C LEU A 34 -0.81 -10.00 6.48
N LEU A 35 0.08 -10.65 7.20
CA LEU A 35 0.52 -10.22 8.51
C LEU A 35 1.58 -9.12 8.45
N GLN A 36 2.12 -8.83 7.26
CA GLN A 36 3.27 -7.94 7.07
C GLN A 36 2.97 -6.79 6.10
N ILE A 37 2.19 -5.80 6.54
CA ILE A 37 2.21 -4.49 5.89
C ILE A 37 3.37 -3.69 6.48
N ASP A 38 4.39 -3.42 5.68
CA ASP A 38 5.65 -2.82 6.12
C ASP A 38 5.46 -1.60 7.05
N GLY A 39 5.93 -1.76 8.27
CA GLY A 39 5.81 -0.75 9.32
C GLY A 39 4.45 -0.69 10.03
N PHE A 40 3.48 -1.55 9.69
CA PHE A 40 2.18 -1.63 10.34
C PHE A 40 1.88 -3.05 10.81
N GLU A 41 1.50 -3.20 12.06
CA GLU A 41 1.13 -4.48 12.65
C GLU A 41 -0.38 -4.57 12.85
N PHE A 42 -0.94 -5.75 12.64
CA PHE A 42 -2.35 -5.99 12.87
C PHE A 42 -2.67 -5.98 14.37
N GLU A 43 -3.70 -5.23 14.74
CA GLU A 43 -4.34 -5.32 16.06
C GLU A 43 -5.47 -6.35 16.03
N ALA A 44 -5.91 -6.78 17.21
CA ALA A 44 -7.12 -7.58 17.32
C ALA A 44 -8.33 -6.82 16.79
N THR A 45 -9.22 -7.51 16.09
CA THR A 45 -10.46 -6.93 15.56
C THR A 45 -11.39 -6.47 16.69
N LYS A 46 -12.18 -5.44 16.42
CA LYS A 46 -13.15 -4.84 17.32
C LYS A 46 -14.55 -4.99 16.72
N LEU A 47 -15.59 -4.80 17.51
CA LEU A 47 -16.98 -4.74 17.02
C LEU A 47 -17.36 -3.32 16.57
N ASP A 48 -16.61 -2.33 16.98
CA ASP A 48 -16.87 -0.90 16.69
C ASP A 48 -16.15 -0.45 15.41
N TYR A 49 -16.87 0.25 14.52
CA TYR A 49 -16.35 0.84 13.29
C TYR A 49 -15.49 2.07 13.52
N THR A 50 -14.99 2.30 14.71
CA THR A 50 -14.09 3.42 15.02
C THR A 50 -12.65 2.95 15.16
N PHE A 51 -11.73 3.70 14.56
CA PHE A 51 -10.31 3.57 14.88
C PHE A 51 -9.93 4.56 15.98
N SER A 52 -8.95 4.20 16.77
CA SER A 52 -8.35 5.06 17.77
C SER A 52 -6.87 5.27 17.47
N GLN A 53 -6.47 6.54 17.36
CA GLN A 53 -5.07 6.92 17.25
C GLN A 53 -4.61 7.51 18.58
N LEU A 54 -3.62 6.90 19.20
CA LEU A 54 -2.95 7.43 20.38
C LEU A 54 -1.61 8.01 19.95
N ILE A 55 -1.50 9.33 20.02
CA ILE A 55 -0.28 10.07 19.70
C ILE A 55 0.46 10.28 21.02
N THR A 56 1.63 9.69 21.13
CA THR A 56 2.50 9.86 22.30
C THR A 56 3.62 10.82 21.93
N SER A 57 3.58 12.06 22.41
CA SER A 57 4.75 12.92 22.32
C SER A 57 5.80 12.41 23.32
N LEU A 58 6.75 11.63 22.81
CA LEU A 58 7.91 11.25 23.64
C LEU A 58 8.71 12.52 23.91
N GLY A 59 8.71 12.95 25.16
CA GLY A 59 9.54 14.06 25.61
C GLY A 59 11.01 13.81 25.27
N VAL A 60 11.72 14.89 24.94
CA VAL A 60 13.17 14.83 24.70
C VAL A 60 13.83 14.32 26.00
N LYS A 61 14.65 13.27 25.89
CA LYS A 61 15.44 12.80 27.03
C LYS A 61 16.50 13.83 27.35
N THR A 62 16.23 14.68 28.35
CA THR A 62 17.15 15.70 28.83
C THR A 62 18.18 15.08 29.81
N LEU A 63 19.32 15.71 29.88
CA LEU A 63 20.33 15.31 30.91
C LEU A 63 19.79 15.59 32.32
N PRO A 64 19.98 14.69 33.26
CA PRO A 64 19.65 14.97 34.65
C PRO A 64 20.53 16.13 35.18
N ALA A 65 19.93 16.98 35.97
CA ALA A 65 20.70 18.06 36.64
C ALA A 65 21.60 17.48 37.72
N TYR A 66 22.81 17.99 37.79
CA TYR A 66 23.67 17.72 38.95
C TYR A 66 23.20 18.61 40.11
N VAL A 67 22.82 18.00 41.20
CA VAL A 67 22.32 18.69 42.41
C VAL A 67 23.16 18.28 43.61
N ASP A 68 23.12 19.13 44.65
CA ASP A 68 23.72 18.79 45.92
C ASP A 68 23.01 17.56 46.51
N PRO A 69 23.70 16.62 47.18
CA PRO A 69 23.11 15.40 47.77
C PRO A 69 21.87 15.64 48.66
N GLU A 70 21.74 16.80 49.24
CA GLU A 70 20.61 17.17 50.10
C GLU A 70 19.53 17.99 49.39
N SER A 71 19.74 18.32 48.10
CA SER A 71 18.77 19.10 47.32
C SER A 71 17.73 18.19 46.65
N PRO A 72 16.45 18.62 46.57
CA PRO A 72 15.44 17.88 45.78
C PRO A 72 15.80 17.90 44.31
N GLY A 73 15.46 16.80 43.60
CA GLY A 73 15.61 16.72 42.15
C GLY A 73 14.71 17.72 41.42
N TYR A 74 15.07 18.05 40.17
CA TYR A 74 14.24 18.88 39.31
C TYR A 74 13.17 18.02 38.59
N GLU A 75 11.97 18.59 38.50
CA GLU A 75 10.86 17.96 37.77
C GLU A 75 11.16 17.91 36.27
N ALA A 76 11.00 16.74 35.67
CA ALA A 76 11.12 16.57 34.23
C ALA A 76 9.74 16.77 33.55
N ALA A 77 9.74 17.38 32.39
CA ALA A 77 8.50 17.51 31.57
C ALA A 77 8.00 16.14 31.14
N LEU A 78 6.76 15.84 31.45
CA LEU A 78 6.06 14.66 30.97
C LEU A 78 5.62 14.87 29.53
N GLY A 79 5.68 13.83 28.70
CA GLY A 79 5.11 13.85 27.37
C GLY A 79 3.58 13.92 27.43
N GLU A 80 2.99 14.62 26.47
CA GLU A 80 1.53 14.71 26.34
C GLU A 80 0.99 13.51 25.53
N LEU A 81 -0.20 13.04 25.94
CA LEU A 81 -0.94 12.00 25.25
C LEU A 81 -2.15 12.66 24.56
N GLU A 82 -2.21 12.54 23.26
CA GLU A 82 -3.38 13.00 22.49
C GLU A 82 -4.09 11.80 21.85
N GLY A 83 -5.39 11.67 22.08
CA GLY A 83 -6.23 10.61 21.52
C GLY A 83 -7.12 11.14 20.40
N ARG A 84 -7.27 10.41 19.35
CA ARG A 84 -8.17 10.70 18.22
C ARG A 84 -8.97 9.48 17.82
N THR A 85 -10.13 9.71 17.25
CA THR A 85 -11.01 8.67 16.74
C THR A 85 -11.52 9.05 15.34
N GLY A 86 -11.80 8.05 14.52
CA GLY A 86 -12.42 8.23 13.22
C GLY A 86 -13.09 6.93 12.78
N ASN A 87 -13.83 6.95 11.67
CA ASN A 87 -14.55 5.78 11.19
C ASN A 87 -13.71 4.96 10.20
N ILE A 88 -13.80 3.64 10.32
CA ILE A 88 -13.18 2.68 9.41
C ILE A 88 -14.17 2.38 8.27
N PRO A 89 -13.83 2.69 7.01
CA PRO A 89 -14.69 2.37 5.87
C PRO A 89 -14.69 0.87 5.58
N THR A 90 -15.87 0.33 5.27
CA THR A 90 -16.01 -1.06 4.84
C THR A 90 -15.63 -1.20 3.37
N GLN A 91 -14.85 -2.21 3.06
CA GLN A 91 -14.43 -2.58 1.71
C GLN A 91 -15.15 -3.87 1.30
N LYS A 92 -15.70 -3.89 0.09
CA LYS A 92 -16.37 -5.06 -0.49
C LYS A 92 -15.98 -5.23 -1.94
N LYS A 93 -15.68 -6.47 -2.33
CA LYS A 93 -15.47 -6.85 -3.73
C LYS A 93 -16.18 -8.18 -3.98
N PHE A 94 -16.72 -8.38 -5.18
CA PHE A 94 -17.33 -9.63 -5.55
C PHE A 94 -17.03 -10.03 -6.98
N TYR A 95 -16.99 -11.32 -7.22
CA TYR A 95 -17.05 -11.93 -8.54
C TYR A 95 -18.42 -12.53 -8.79
N ARG A 96 -18.89 -12.42 -10.02
CA ARG A 96 -20.18 -12.94 -10.45
C ARG A 96 -19.96 -14.05 -11.46
N LEU A 97 -20.36 -15.27 -11.09
CA LEU A 97 -20.45 -16.41 -11.99
C LEU A 97 -21.88 -16.49 -12.55
N ASN A 98 -22.07 -16.20 -13.81
CA ASN A 98 -23.38 -16.29 -14.46
C ASN A 98 -23.48 -17.53 -15.35
N ARG A 99 -24.71 -17.96 -15.63
CA ARG A 99 -24.99 -19.12 -16.49
C ARG A 99 -24.37 -19.03 -17.89
N VAL A 100 -24.28 -17.82 -18.45
CA VAL A 100 -23.76 -17.60 -19.81
C VAL A 100 -22.28 -17.84 -19.85
N THR A 101 -21.53 -17.27 -18.90
CA THR A 101 -20.08 -17.44 -18.81
C THR A 101 -19.71 -18.91 -18.60
N VAL A 102 -20.41 -19.60 -17.70
CA VAL A 102 -20.21 -21.03 -17.47
C VAL A 102 -20.50 -21.84 -18.73
N ARG A 103 -21.60 -21.55 -19.44
CA ARG A 103 -21.96 -22.25 -20.69
C ARG A 103 -20.94 -22.01 -21.79
N GLN A 104 -20.43 -20.81 -21.93
CA GLN A 104 -19.39 -20.48 -22.92
C GLN A 104 -18.10 -21.27 -22.66
N GLN A 105 -17.67 -21.36 -21.43
CA GLN A 105 -16.50 -22.15 -21.05
C GLN A 105 -16.71 -23.65 -21.28
N LEU A 106 -17.89 -24.17 -20.96
CA LEU A 106 -18.25 -25.55 -21.27
C LEU A 106 -18.24 -25.83 -22.78
N GLN A 107 -18.74 -24.90 -23.60
CA GLN A 107 -18.69 -25.04 -25.06
C GLN A 107 -17.26 -25.03 -25.59
N LEU A 108 -16.37 -24.23 -25.02
CA LEU A 108 -14.95 -24.22 -25.37
C LEU A 108 -14.30 -25.59 -25.07
N LEU A 109 -14.56 -26.17 -23.89
CA LEU A 109 -14.05 -27.49 -23.51
C LEU A 109 -14.57 -28.58 -24.44
N GLN A 110 -15.84 -28.56 -24.81
CA GLN A 110 -16.41 -29.51 -25.78
C GLN A 110 -15.76 -29.40 -27.15
N ARG A 111 -15.42 -28.18 -27.61
CA ARG A 111 -14.72 -27.97 -28.90
C ARG A 111 -13.29 -28.50 -28.88
N VAL A 112 -12.64 -28.54 -27.75
CA VAL A 112 -11.29 -29.10 -27.58
C VAL A 112 -11.31 -30.65 -27.48
N GLY A 113 -12.50 -31.30 -27.60
CA GLY A 113 -12.64 -32.74 -27.61
C GLY A 113 -12.72 -33.40 -26.24
N MET A 114 -12.92 -32.65 -25.18
CA MET A 114 -13.15 -33.17 -23.83
C MET A 114 -14.60 -33.68 -23.74
N SER A 115 -14.77 -34.97 -23.76
CA SER A 115 -16.11 -35.62 -23.74
C SER A 115 -16.59 -36.05 -22.35
N ALA A 116 -15.72 -35.97 -21.34
CA ALA A 116 -16.04 -36.44 -19.98
C ALA A 116 -16.42 -35.26 -19.07
N LEU A 117 -17.68 -35.20 -18.75
CA LEU A 117 -18.37 -34.12 -18.00
C LEU A 117 -18.10 -34.13 -16.48
N THR A 118 -17.20 -34.97 -15.95
CA THR A 118 -17.19 -35.22 -14.52
C THR A 118 -15.99 -34.62 -13.79
N GLU A 119 -14.81 -34.95 -14.15
CA GLU A 119 -13.63 -34.59 -13.37
C GLU A 119 -12.94 -33.30 -13.90
N GLU A 120 -12.81 -33.17 -15.20
CA GLU A 120 -12.19 -32.03 -15.86
C GLU A 120 -13.01 -30.74 -15.72
N MET A 121 -14.35 -30.87 -15.71
CA MET A 121 -15.23 -29.72 -15.40
C MET A 121 -15.14 -29.29 -13.96
N GLN A 122 -15.07 -30.23 -13.03
CA GLN A 122 -14.87 -29.89 -11.62
C GLN A 122 -13.54 -29.14 -11.43
N ASN A 123 -12.48 -29.63 -12.06
CA ASN A 123 -11.17 -28.97 -12.00
C ASN A 123 -11.17 -27.58 -12.64
N LEU A 124 -11.91 -27.37 -13.73
CA LEU A 124 -12.04 -26.03 -14.32
C LEU A 124 -12.78 -25.07 -13.37
N PHE A 125 -13.89 -25.51 -12.78
CA PHE A 125 -14.64 -24.68 -11.84
C PHE A 125 -13.84 -24.40 -10.57
N LEU A 126 -13.12 -25.40 -10.06
CA LEU A 126 -12.22 -25.22 -8.94
C LEU A 126 -11.11 -24.21 -9.29
N GLY A 127 -10.57 -24.25 -10.51
CA GLY A 127 -9.60 -23.27 -10.99
C GLY A 127 -10.16 -21.85 -11.05
N LEU A 128 -11.39 -21.66 -11.56
CA LEU A 128 -12.06 -20.35 -11.58
C LEU A 128 -12.36 -19.81 -10.19
N LEU A 129 -12.73 -20.70 -9.28
CA LEU A 129 -12.99 -20.33 -7.89
C LEU A 129 -11.70 -19.99 -7.16
N ASP A 130 -10.65 -20.76 -7.42
CA ASP A 130 -9.30 -20.53 -6.91
C ASP A 130 -8.78 -19.16 -7.38
N GLU A 131 -8.86 -18.86 -8.67
CA GLU A 131 -8.50 -17.55 -9.23
C GLU A 131 -9.35 -16.41 -8.65
N SER A 132 -10.66 -16.64 -8.45
CA SER A 132 -11.53 -15.65 -7.83
C SER A 132 -11.19 -15.41 -6.37
N ALA A 133 -10.89 -16.45 -5.61
CA ALA A 133 -10.47 -16.33 -4.21
C ALA A 133 -9.12 -15.60 -4.10
N ASP A 134 -8.15 -15.96 -4.96
CA ASP A 134 -6.87 -15.27 -5.07
C ASP A 134 -7.06 -13.77 -5.35
N GLY A 135 -7.87 -13.44 -6.35
CA GLY A 135 -8.18 -12.06 -6.71
C GLY A 135 -8.91 -11.27 -5.61
N LEU A 136 -9.75 -11.90 -4.80
CA LEU A 136 -10.42 -11.25 -3.68
C LEU A 136 -9.46 -10.97 -2.51
N ILE A 137 -8.64 -11.94 -2.15
CA ILE A 137 -7.65 -11.80 -1.07
C ILE A 137 -6.56 -10.80 -1.49
N GLY A 138 -6.03 -10.94 -2.70
CA GLY A 138 -5.00 -10.07 -3.22
C GLY A 138 -5.45 -8.60 -3.36
N SER A 139 -6.70 -8.37 -3.78
CA SER A 139 -7.22 -7.00 -3.86
C SER A 139 -7.37 -6.33 -2.50
N TYR A 140 -7.68 -7.10 -1.47
CA TYR A 140 -7.72 -6.62 -0.10
C TYR A 140 -6.32 -6.23 0.42
N TYR A 141 -5.34 -7.08 0.20
CA TYR A 141 -3.94 -6.78 0.51
C TYR A 141 -3.45 -5.52 -0.23
N ASN A 142 -3.76 -5.42 -1.53
CA ASN A 142 -3.41 -4.25 -2.33
C ASN A 142 -4.07 -2.97 -1.80
N ALA A 143 -5.31 -3.05 -1.32
CA ALA A 143 -5.99 -1.91 -0.73
C ALA A 143 -5.32 -1.41 0.55
N LEU A 144 -4.89 -2.33 1.45
CA LEU A 144 -4.13 -1.96 2.64
C LEU A 144 -2.76 -1.36 2.29
N THR A 145 -2.08 -1.95 1.32
CA THR A 145 -0.80 -1.43 0.82
C THR A 145 -0.97 -0.02 0.25
N HIS A 146 -2.02 0.21 -0.56
CA HIS A 146 -2.35 1.53 -1.09
C HIS A 146 -2.64 2.55 0.04
N GLN A 147 -3.45 2.18 1.03
CA GLN A 147 -3.68 3.04 2.20
C GLN A 147 -2.38 3.44 2.87
N ARG A 148 -1.52 2.47 3.15
CA ARG A 148 -0.21 2.70 3.76
C ARG A 148 0.65 3.67 2.93
N MET A 149 0.72 3.46 1.61
CA MET A 149 1.50 4.31 0.71
C MET A 149 0.98 5.76 0.70
N ARG A 150 -0.34 5.95 0.63
CA ARG A 150 -0.96 7.28 0.68
C ARG A 150 -0.72 7.96 2.02
N ILE A 151 -0.88 7.25 3.13
CA ILE A 151 -0.67 7.79 4.48
C ILE A 151 0.79 8.22 4.67
N VAL A 152 1.75 7.39 4.27
CA VAL A 152 3.17 7.71 4.42
C VAL A 152 3.59 8.86 3.52
N SER A 153 3.08 8.92 2.29
CA SER A 153 3.49 9.95 1.31
C SER A 153 2.78 11.29 1.47
N THR A 154 1.59 11.33 2.11
CA THR A 154 0.78 12.56 2.20
C THR A 154 0.33 12.92 3.62
N GLY A 155 0.43 12.00 4.58
CA GLY A 155 -0.13 12.15 5.93
C GLY A 155 -1.64 11.99 6.01
N LYS A 156 -2.30 11.70 4.88
CA LYS A 156 -3.76 11.61 4.74
C LYS A 156 -4.12 10.41 3.88
N PHE A 157 -5.33 9.92 4.09
CA PHE A 157 -5.95 8.97 3.19
C PHE A 157 -7.28 9.53 2.68
N THR A 158 -7.36 9.77 1.38
CA THR A 158 -8.56 10.28 0.73
C THR A 158 -9.21 9.20 -0.12
N ILE A 159 -10.51 9.00 0.05
CA ILE A 159 -11.33 8.14 -0.80
C ILE A 159 -12.03 9.06 -1.80
N ASP A 160 -11.63 8.95 -3.07
CA ASP A 160 -12.08 9.81 -4.16
C ASP A 160 -12.55 9.00 -5.38
N THR A 161 -12.76 9.67 -6.49
CA THR A 161 -13.16 9.05 -7.76
C THR A 161 -12.06 8.20 -8.38
N ASP A 162 -10.80 8.52 -8.10
CA ASP A 162 -9.67 7.85 -8.75
C ASP A 162 -9.40 6.51 -8.10
N ASN A 163 -9.35 6.45 -6.77
CA ASN A 163 -9.09 5.22 -6.04
C ASN A 163 -10.36 4.43 -5.66
N ASN A 164 -11.54 5.04 -5.71
CA ASN A 164 -12.81 4.37 -5.44
C ASN A 164 -13.94 4.81 -6.41
N PRO A 165 -13.84 4.52 -7.71
CA PRO A 165 -14.78 5.02 -8.72
C PRO A 165 -16.21 4.52 -8.53
N ARG A 166 -16.42 3.40 -7.83
CA ARG A 166 -17.70 2.71 -7.68
C ARG A 166 -18.36 2.87 -6.31
N GLY A 167 -17.64 3.37 -5.32
CA GLY A 167 -18.10 3.42 -3.93
C GLY A 167 -18.21 4.84 -3.36
N LEU A 168 -18.01 4.96 -2.07
CA LEU A 168 -18.00 6.20 -1.31
C LEU A 168 -16.93 7.15 -1.84
N LYS A 169 -17.20 8.45 -1.82
CA LYS A 169 -16.31 9.50 -2.31
C LYS A 169 -16.29 10.70 -1.38
N GLY A 170 -15.19 11.46 -1.41
CA GLY A 170 -15.09 12.71 -0.66
C GLY A 170 -14.80 12.52 0.84
N ILE A 171 -14.32 11.34 1.23
CA ILE A 171 -13.90 11.07 2.61
C ILE A 171 -12.39 11.27 2.69
N THR A 172 -11.94 12.20 3.52
CA THR A 172 -10.52 12.39 3.82
C THR A 172 -10.27 12.16 5.29
N ILE A 173 -9.36 11.24 5.58
CA ILE A 173 -8.90 10.94 6.93
C ILE A 173 -7.51 11.56 7.07
N ASP A 174 -7.40 12.56 7.95
CA ASP A 174 -6.14 13.25 8.26
C ASP A 174 -5.54 12.65 9.54
N PHE A 175 -4.32 12.17 9.46
CA PHE A 175 -3.60 11.59 10.61
C PHE A 175 -2.78 12.65 11.38
N ASN A 176 -2.94 13.92 11.04
CA ASN A 176 -2.37 15.08 11.72
C ASN A 176 -0.85 14.99 11.95
N ILE A 177 -0.15 14.73 10.87
CA ILE A 177 1.28 15.02 10.86
C ILE A 177 1.44 16.54 11.09
N PRO A 178 2.27 16.98 12.04
CA PRO A 178 2.44 18.41 12.32
C PRO A 178 2.78 19.21 11.05
N GLU A 179 2.17 20.38 10.88
CA GLU A 179 2.35 21.20 9.66
C GLU A 179 3.82 21.56 9.39
N ASN A 180 4.60 21.77 10.45
CA ASN A 180 6.03 22.04 10.35
C ASN A 180 6.89 20.84 9.92
N HIS A 181 6.28 19.63 9.79
CA HIS A 181 6.92 18.45 9.22
C HIS A 181 6.75 18.36 7.70
N TYR A 182 5.91 19.20 7.13
CA TYR A 182 5.82 19.32 5.67
C TYR A 182 6.84 20.35 5.18
N GLN A 183 7.55 20.02 4.12
CA GLN A 183 8.45 20.91 3.41
C GLN A 183 8.07 20.91 1.93
N VAL A 184 8.01 22.07 1.33
CA VAL A 184 7.77 22.20 -0.11
C VAL A 184 8.95 22.97 -0.72
N LEU A 185 9.67 22.31 -1.61
CA LEU A 185 10.68 23.01 -2.43
C LEU A 185 9.96 23.88 -3.45
N ALA A 186 10.45 25.10 -3.65
CA ALA A 186 9.79 26.08 -4.49
C ALA A 186 10.71 26.61 -5.60
N GLY A 187 10.10 26.99 -6.72
CA GLY A 187 10.80 27.63 -7.83
C GLY A 187 11.96 26.78 -8.36
N THR A 188 13.13 27.40 -8.48
CA THR A 188 14.34 26.77 -9.04
C THR A 188 15.01 25.75 -8.11
N SER A 189 14.59 25.66 -6.85
CA SER A 189 15.09 24.66 -5.91
C SER A 189 14.37 23.31 -6.04
N ARG A 190 13.26 23.21 -6.77
CA ARG A 190 12.62 21.94 -7.08
C ARG A 190 13.58 21.05 -7.88
N TRP A 191 13.50 19.76 -7.67
CA TRP A 191 14.34 18.82 -8.42
C TRP A 191 14.02 18.86 -9.89
N TRP A 192 12.71 18.90 -10.22
CA TRP A 192 12.19 19.22 -11.54
C TRP A 192 11.14 20.33 -11.44
N THR A 193 11.13 21.21 -12.40
CA THR A 193 10.22 22.36 -12.47
C THR A 193 9.00 22.11 -13.34
N LYS A 194 8.94 20.94 -13.99
CA LYS A 194 7.85 20.47 -14.84
C LYS A 194 7.63 18.96 -14.62
N ASP A 195 6.48 18.47 -15.06
CA ASP A 195 6.09 17.04 -14.95
C ASP A 195 7.04 16.10 -15.70
N GLU A 196 7.65 16.55 -16.79
CA GLU A 196 8.69 15.77 -17.48
C GLU A 196 10.01 15.88 -16.73
N HIS A 197 10.47 14.80 -16.16
CA HIS A 197 11.70 14.72 -15.38
C HIS A 197 12.97 14.52 -16.27
N ILE A 198 13.17 15.41 -17.19
CA ILE A 198 14.36 15.44 -18.07
C ILE A 198 15.41 16.46 -17.59
N PRO A 199 16.68 16.32 -18.00
CA PRO A 199 17.75 17.24 -17.60
C PRO A 199 17.44 18.71 -17.87
N ALA A 200 16.74 19.04 -18.95
CA ALA A 200 16.37 20.41 -19.32
C ALA A 200 15.35 21.05 -18.35
N ASN A 201 14.60 20.25 -17.60
CA ASN A 201 13.60 20.70 -16.65
C ASN A 201 14.08 20.66 -15.20
N GLN A 202 15.34 20.28 -14.95
CA GLN A 202 15.92 20.33 -13.61
C GLN A 202 15.99 21.79 -13.12
N GLY A 203 15.68 21.97 -11.84
CA GLY A 203 15.78 23.31 -11.24
C GLY A 203 17.24 23.79 -11.23
N SER A 204 17.47 25.04 -11.62
CA SER A 204 18.85 25.58 -11.72
C SER A 204 19.58 25.67 -10.37
N ALA A 205 18.85 25.69 -9.25
CA ALA A 205 19.38 25.63 -7.89
C ALA A 205 19.12 24.28 -7.21
N SER A 206 18.73 23.25 -7.97
CA SER A 206 18.37 21.94 -7.48
C SER A 206 19.61 21.16 -7.01
N ASP A 207 19.54 20.65 -5.78
CA ASP A 207 20.57 19.78 -5.20
C ASP A 207 19.94 18.69 -4.31
N PRO A 208 19.42 17.62 -4.92
CA PRO A 208 18.70 16.58 -4.18
C PRO A 208 19.48 15.98 -3.01
N ILE A 209 20.80 15.81 -3.16
CA ILE A 209 21.65 15.25 -2.10
C ILE A 209 21.75 16.22 -0.91
N MET A 210 21.89 17.53 -1.17
CA MET A 210 21.94 18.51 -0.09
C MET A 210 20.59 18.71 0.57
N ASP A 211 19.50 18.68 -0.20
CA ASP A 211 18.15 18.83 0.32
C ASP A 211 17.81 17.70 1.29
N VAL A 212 18.00 16.43 0.87
CA VAL A 212 17.81 15.27 1.73
C VAL A 212 18.72 15.32 2.96
N LYS A 213 20.00 15.63 2.78
CA LYS A 213 20.96 15.74 3.87
C LYS A 213 20.58 16.82 4.88
N ASN A 214 20.11 17.97 4.40
CA ASN A 214 19.66 19.08 5.26
C ASN A 214 18.39 18.69 6.00
N ARG A 215 17.45 17.99 5.34
CA ARG A 215 16.23 17.50 5.97
C ARG A 215 16.52 16.49 7.07
N VAL A 216 17.40 15.52 6.82
CA VAL A 216 17.86 14.57 7.84
C VAL A 216 18.53 15.28 9.02
N LYS A 217 19.34 16.30 8.75
CA LYS A 217 19.97 17.12 9.81
C LYS A 217 18.95 17.90 10.63
N GLU A 218 17.91 18.46 9.98
CA GLU A 218 16.80 19.14 10.62
C GLU A 218 16.03 18.18 11.53
N ILE A 219 15.65 17.00 11.03
CA ILE A 219 14.95 15.95 11.79
C ILE A 219 15.72 15.61 13.07
N ARG A 220 17.02 15.43 12.96
CA ARG A 220 17.84 15.11 14.12
C ARG A 220 18.04 16.28 15.09
N ARG A 221 18.20 17.50 14.61
CA ARG A 221 18.53 18.68 15.44
C ARG A 221 17.33 19.41 15.98
N LYS A 222 16.34 19.66 15.13
CA LYS A 222 15.16 20.47 15.48
C LYS A 222 14.07 19.63 16.13
N TYR A 223 13.86 18.41 15.60
CA TYR A 223 12.82 17.51 16.09
C TYR A 223 13.37 16.40 17.02
N HIS A 224 14.66 16.44 17.31
CA HIS A 224 15.34 15.57 18.28
C HIS A 224 15.14 14.07 18.04
N TYR A 225 14.89 13.66 16.79
CA TYR A 225 14.77 12.25 16.45
C TYR A 225 16.16 11.63 16.26
N LEU A 226 16.55 10.75 17.18
CA LEU A 226 17.87 10.10 17.18
C LEU A 226 17.82 8.66 16.65
N GLY A 227 16.65 8.14 16.31
CA GLY A 227 16.47 6.80 15.76
C GLY A 227 16.98 6.68 14.31
N LYS A 228 16.86 5.47 13.76
CA LYS A 228 17.15 5.20 12.36
C LYS A 228 16.07 5.81 11.47
N ILE A 229 16.49 6.46 10.39
CA ILE A 229 15.62 7.14 9.42
C ILE A 229 15.57 6.33 8.12
N ARG A 230 14.36 6.00 7.68
CA ARG A 230 14.08 5.45 6.37
C ARG A 230 13.54 6.56 5.47
N MET A 231 14.07 6.65 4.27
CA MET A 231 13.55 7.50 3.18
C MET A 231 12.74 6.63 2.24
N GLU A 232 11.50 7.01 2.00
CA GLU A 232 10.61 6.37 1.03
C GLU A 232 10.19 7.37 -0.05
N LEU A 233 10.09 6.91 -1.28
CA LEU A 233 9.69 7.68 -2.45
C LEU A 233 9.10 6.74 -3.50
N ALA A 234 8.39 7.29 -4.50
CA ALA A 234 7.90 6.51 -5.62
C ALA A 234 9.07 5.93 -6.44
N GLN A 235 8.90 4.73 -7.01
CA GLN A 235 9.92 4.10 -7.84
C GLN A 235 10.30 5.00 -9.02
N ASP A 236 9.31 5.57 -9.73
CA ASP A 236 9.57 6.47 -10.86
C ASP A 236 10.41 7.68 -10.44
N LEU A 237 10.10 8.28 -9.28
CA LEU A 237 10.89 9.39 -8.74
C LEU A 237 12.33 8.97 -8.39
N TRP A 238 12.50 7.72 -7.93
CA TRP A 238 13.83 7.17 -7.67
C TRP A 238 14.62 6.98 -8.96
N ASP A 239 14.02 6.41 -9.99
CA ASP A 239 14.65 6.19 -11.29
C ASP A 239 15.08 7.54 -11.92
N ASP A 240 14.18 8.51 -11.88
CA ASP A 240 14.47 9.88 -12.33
C ASP A 240 15.59 10.54 -11.51
N LEU A 241 15.59 10.34 -10.19
CA LEU A 241 16.63 10.87 -9.30
C LEU A 241 18.02 10.31 -9.65
N MET A 242 18.10 9.05 -10.08
CA MET A 242 19.35 8.43 -10.52
C MET A 242 19.82 8.94 -11.89
N THR A 243 18.98 9.66 -12.63
CA THR A 243 19.36 10.36 -13.88
C THR A 243 19.66 11.85 -13.67
N HIS A 244 19.41 12.38 -12.46
CA HIS A 244 19.59 13.79 -12.16
C HIS A 244 21.07 14.20 -12.21
N THR A 245 21.41 15.21 -13.01
CA THR A 245 22.82 15.60 -13.31
C THR A 245 23.63 15.92 -12.06
N THR A 246 23.06 16.68 -11.11
CA THR A 246 23.75 17.02 -9.84
C THR A 246 23.99 15.80 -8.97
N VAL A 247 23.04 14.84 -8.97
CA VAL A 247 23.17 13.58 -8.22
C VAL A 247 24.28 12.72 -8.81
N LEU A 248 24.23 12.47 -10.13
CA LEU A 248 25.25 11.72 -10.85
C LEU A 248 26.64 12.34 -10.70
N LYS A 249 26.76 13.67 -10.81
CA LYS A 249 28.00 14.36 -10.59
C LYS A 249 28.58 14.12 -9.19
N ARG A 250 27.77 14.24 -8.13
CA ARG A 250 28.24 14.05 -6.74
C ARG A 250 28.57 12.60 -6.44
N ILE A 251 27.75 11.68 -6.89
CA ILE A 251 28.01 10.23 -6.74
C ILE A 251 29.28 9.87 -7.52
N GLY A 252 29.38 10.35 -8.77
CA GLY A 252 30.53 10.06 -9.62
C GLY A 252 31.85 10.59 -9.06
N HIS A 253 31.89 11.80 -8.52
CA HIS A 253 33.10 12.29 -7.83
C HIS A 253 33.40 11.48 -6.54
N SER A 254 32.42 10.91 -5.90
CA SER A 254 32.64 10.00 -4.76
C SER A 254 33.24 8.65 -5.21
N LEU A 255 32.86 8.17 -6.41
CA LEU A 255 33.35 6.93 -7.00
C LEU A 255 34.73 7.10 -7.65
N TYR A 256 34.91 8.20 -8.37
CA TYR A 256 36.06 8.48 -9.21
C TYR A 256 36.78 9.79 -8.79
N PRO A 257 37.39 9.81 -7.59
CA PRO A 257 37.94 11.05 -7.04
C PRO A 257 39.12 11.62 -7.83
N THR A 258 39.73 10.83 -8.71
CA THR A 258 40.84 11.26 -9.57
C THR A 258 40.39 11.87 -10.88
N VAL A 259 39.13 11.73 -11.28
CA VAL A 259 38.57 12.30 -12.51
C VAL A 259 38.05 13.70 -12.19
N THR A 260 38.60 14.70 -12.84
CA THR A 260 38.25 16.13 -12.62
C THR A 260 37.20 16.65 -13.58
N ASP A 261 37.02 15.99 -14.73
CA ASP A 261 36.03 16.38 -15.74
C ASP A 261 34.66 15.90 -15.39
N ASP A 262 33.72 16.84 -15.18
CA ASP A 262 32.33 16.58 -14.76
C ASP A 262 31.57 15.72 -15.77
N SER A 263 31.76 15.89 -17.06
CA SER A 263 31.07 15.17 -18.12
C SER A 263 31.47 13.68 -18.11
N THR A 264 32.75 13.40 -17.93
CA THR A 264 33.29 12.04 -17.81
C THR A 264 32.82 11.37 -16.53
N VAL A 265 32.78 12.11 -15.43
CA VAL A 265 32.30 11.63 -14.14
C VAL A 265 30.80 11.22 -14.21
N ILE A 266 29.98 12.07 -14.85
CA ILE A 266 28.53 11.78 -15.03
C ILE A 266 28.37 10.56 -15.93
N ALA A 267 29.05 10.49 -17.07
CA ALA A 267 28.95 9.34 -17.98
C ALA A 267 29.38 8.02 -17.32
N ASN A 268 30.45 8.06 -16.51
CA ASN A 268 30.88 6.88 -15.77
C ASN A 268 29.84 6.47 -14.70
N ALA A 269 29.27 7.45 -13.99
CA ALA A 269 28.23 7.16 -12.99
C ALA A 269 26.95 6.59 -13.60
N GLN A 270 26.55 7.01 -14.81
CA GLN A 270 25.39 6.46 -15.52
C GLN A 270 25.54 4.99 -15.92
N ASN A 271 26.77 4.50 -16.06
CA ASN A 271 27.07 3.12 -16.42
C ASN A 271 27.31 2.21 -15.18
N GLU A 272 27.21 2.78 -13.97
CA GLU A 272 27.36 2.00 -12.74
C GLU A 272 26.08 1.24 -12.38
N ASP A 273 26.27 0.19 -11.58
CA ASP A 273 25.18 -0.61 -11.04
C ASP A 273 24.32 0.23 -10.06
N GLU A 274 23.00 0.06 -10.16
CA GLU A 274 22.02 0.81 -9.34
C GLU A 274 22.25 0.60 -7.85
N ASP A 275 22.54 -0.62 -7.41
CA ASP A 275 22.80 -0.92 -6.01
C ASP A 275 24.01 -0.15 -5.47
N ARG A 276 25.03 0.03 -6.30
CA ARG A 276 26.19 0.80 -5.97
C ARG A 276 25.89 2.29 -5.87
N LEU A 277 25.10 2.82 -6.83
CA LEU A 277 24.63 4.21 -6.79
C LEU A 277 23.79 4.47 -5.53
N LYS A 278 22.87 3.56 -5.22
CA LYS A 278 22.02 3.61 -4.02
C LYS A 278 22.85 3.60 -2.73
N ALA A 279 23.86 2.74 -2.65
CA ALA A 279 24.74 2.66 -1.48
C ALA A 279 25.51 3.98 -1.24
N ILE A 280 26.02 4.62 -2.32
CA ILE A 280 26.73 5.90 -2.22
C ILE A 280 25.78 7.04 -1.91
N PHE A 281 24.63 7.11 -2.59
CA PHE A 281 23.60 8.09 -2.29
C PHE A 281 23.22 8.04 -0.81
N LYS A 282 22.89 6.85 -0.29
CA LYS A 282 22.60 6.61 1.11
C LYS A 282 23.69 7.14 2.06
N LYS A 283 24.96 6.89 1.73
CA LYS A 283 26.12 7.39 2.50
C LYS A 283 26.24 8.91 2.47
N LEU A 284 25.98 9.54 1.32
CA LEU A 284 26.06 10.99 1.15
C LEU A 284 24.97 11.74 1.92
N VAL A 285 23.72 11.23 1.87
CA VAL A 285 22.56 11.86 2.51
C VAL A 285 22.40 11.48 3.99
N LYS A 286 23.08 10.43 4.46
CA LYS A 286 23.06 9.95 5.84
C LYS A 286 21.70 9.44 6.34
N VAL A 287 20.96 8.78 5.45
CA VAL A 287 19.78 7.98 5.83
C VAL A 287 20.19 6.54 6.13
N ASP A 288 19.42 5.84 6.95
CA ASP A 288 19.72 4.46 7.31
C ASP A 288 19.17 3.47 6.27
N GLU A 289 18.04 3.78 5.65
CA GLU A 289 17.42 2.97 4.61
C GLU A 289 16.83 3.86 3.51
N ILE A 290 16.84 3.37 2.26
CA ILE A 290 16.16 3.96 1.13
C ILE A 290 15.30 2.88 0.50
N VAL A 291 14.00 3.13 0.42
CA VAL A 291 13.04 2.15 -0.08
C VAL A 291 12.17 2.83 -1.14
N PRO A 292 12.50 2.62 -2.43
CA PRO A 292 11.58 2.94 -3.51
C PRO A 292 10.30 2.12 -3.37
N ARG A 293 9.15 2.73 -3.68
CA ARG A 293 7.81 2.15 -3.53
C ARG A 293 7.09 2.15 -4.85
N ASP A 294 6.21 1.18 -5.06
CA ASP A 294 5.39 1.09 -6.27
C ASP A 294 4.66 2.41 -6.51
N SER A 295 4.89 3.01 -7.67
CA SER A 295 4.30 4.29 -8.08
C SER A 295 2.81 4.17 -8.29
N TYR A 296 2.32 3.00 -8.73
CA TYR A 296 0.95 2.80 -9.16
C TYR A 296 0.28 1.63 -8.44
N ALA A 297 -1.02 1.78 -8.21
CA ALA A 297 -1.95 0.71 -7.89
C ALA A 297 -2.98 0.61 -9.02
N PHE A 298 -3.84 -0.40 -9.00
CA PHE A 298 -4.83 -0.64 -10.05
C PHE A 298 -6.24 -0.65 -9.45
N VAL A 299 -7.18 -0.04 -10.17
CA VAL A 299 -8.61 -0.02 -9.81
C VAL A 299 -9.46 -0.38 -11.01
N ASP A 300 -10.59 -1.04 -10.74
CA ASP A 300 -11.58 -1.39 -11.77
C ASP A 300 -12.59 -0.25 -11.91
N LYS A 301 -12.60 0.45 -13.04
CA LYS A 301 -13.57 1.49 -13.37
C LYS A 301 -14.65 0.95 -14.32
N PRO A 302 -15.89 1.46 -14.22
CA PRO A 302 -16.89 1.20 -15.23
C PRO A 302 -16.41 1.71 -16.59
N GLY A 303 -16.42 0.87 -17.59
CA GLY A 303 -16.00 1.20 -18.95
C GLY A 303 -16.88 0.50 -19.99
N LYS A 304 -16.36 0.38 -21.20
CA LYS A 304 -16.99 -0.37 -22.28
C LYS A 304 -15.93 -1.25 -22.92
N ASP A 305 -16.34 -2.44 -23.33
CA ASP A 305 -15.50 -3.33 -24.12
C ASP A 305 -15.31 -2.82 -25.57
N ALA A 306 -14.58 -3.58 -26.38
CA ALA A 306 -14.35 -3.26 -27.80
C ALA A 306 -15.64 -3.17 -28.63
N ASP A 307 -16.70 -3.84 -28.18
CA ASP A 307 -18.01 -3.86 -28.83
C ASP A 307 -18.95 -2.79 -28.25
N GLY A 308 -18.48 -1.94 -27.36
CA GLY A 308 -19.24 -0.85 -26.72
C GLY A 308 -20.19 -1.29 -25.61
N GLN A 309 -20.12 -2.56 -25.18
CA GLN A 309 -20.92 -3.06 -24.05
C GLN A 309 -20.31 -2.62 -22.72
N PRO A 310 -21.14 -2.47 -21.67
CA PRO A 310 -20.63 -2.15 -20.34
C PRO A 310 -19.65 -3.22 -19.84
N ASP A 311 -18.45 -2.81 -19.49
CA ASP A 311 -17.38 -3.67 -18.98
C ASP A 311 -16.60 -2.97 -17.86
N LEU A 312 -15.65 -3.67 -17.27
CA LEU A 312 -14.70 -3.15 -16.30
C LEU A 312 -13.37 -2.92 -16.98
N ILE A 313 -12.89 -1.69 -16.87
CA ILE A 313 -11.55 -1.31 -17.34
C ILE A 313 -10.66 -1.12 -16.12
N THR A 314 -9.51 -1.80 -16.12
CA THR A 314 -8.49 -1.61 -15.08
C THR A 314 -7.67 -0.38 -15.42
N GLU A 315 -7.66 0.60 -14.52
CA GLU A 315 -6.85 1.82 -14.64
C GLU A 315 -5.81 1.92 -13.53
N GLN A 316 -4.72 2.59 -13.84
CA GLN A 316 -3.68 2.92 -12.89
C GLN A 316 -4.10 4.11 -12.03
N VAL A 317 -3.83 4.03 -10.73
CA VAL A 317 -3.96 5.15 -9.79
C VAL A 317 -2.64 5.35 -9.06
N GLU A 318 -2.36 6.60 -8.72
CA GLU A 318 -1.16 6.94 -7.96
C GLU A 318 -1.14 6.23 -6.61
N ASN A 319 -0.12 5.44 -6.35
CA ASN A 319 0.05 4.69 -5.11
C ASN A 319 0.82 5.51 -4.07
N PHE A 320 2.14 5.61 -4.22
CA PHE A 320 2.93 6.58 -3.45
C PHE A 320 2.90 7.93 -4.18
N LYS A 321 2.71 9.04 -3.45
CA LYS A 321 2.66 10.38 -4.08
C LYS A 321 3.95 10.68 -4.84
N ALA A 322 3.89 10.77 -6.18
CA ALA A 322 5.05 10.86 -7.06
C ALA A 322 5.93 12.10 -6.79
N THR A 323 5.31 13.20 -6.33
CA THR A 323 6.02 14.45 -6.06
C THR A 323 6.67 14.50 -4.68
N ASN A 324 6.47 13.48 -3.84
CA ASN A 324 6.83 13.52 -2.42
C ASN A 324 7.91 12.48 -2.08
N ILE A 325 8.71 12.85 -1.10
CA ILE A 325 9.57 11.93 -0.35
C ILE A 325 9.15 11.94 1.12
N ALA A 326 9.15 10.78 1.74
CA ALA A 326 8.82 10.62 3.14
C ALA A 326 10.03 10.15 3.95
N PHE A 327 10.22 10.72 5.12
CA PHE A 327 11.21 10.29 6.10
C PHE A 327 10.45 9.76 7.31
N ILE A 328 10.63 8.48 7.61
CA ILE A 328 9.93 7.78 8.66
C ILE A 328 10.91 7.00 9.55
N PRO A 329 10.53 6.65 10.77
CA PRO A 329 11.28 5.70 11.61
C PRO A 329 11.44 4.34 10.92
N VAL A 330 12.58 3.68 11.11
CA VAL A 330 12.76 2.28 10.73
C VAL A 330 12.06 1.39 11.75
N GLY A 331 11.27 0.43 11.27
CA GLY A 331 10.48 -0.49 12.08
C GLY A 331 9.00 -0.15 12.11
N GLN A 332 8.33 -0.49 13.19
CA GLN A 332 6.90 -0.27 13.33
C GLN A 332 6.58 1.21 13.48
N ILE A 333 5.72 1.73 12.59
CA ILE A 333 5.26 3.12 12.58
C ILE A 333 3.78 3.26 12.90
N GLY A 334 3.02 2.16 12.81
CA GLY A 334 1.58 2.17 13.03
C GLY A 334 0.99 0.79 13.25
N THR A 335 -0.33 0.75 13.29
CA THR A 335 -1.11 -0.49 13.41
C THR A 335 -2.23 -0.52 12.38
N ILE A 336 -2.68 -1.72 12.05
CA ILE A 336 -3.86 -1.94 11.26
C ILE A 336 -4.99 -2.28 12.22
N GLN A 337 -5.96 -1.38 12.32
CA GLN A 337 -7.16 -1.55 13.13
C GLN A 337 -8.31 -2.00 12.25
N GLY A 338 -9.07 -2.97 12.73
CA GLY A 338 -10.14 -3.58 11.95
C GLY A 338 -11.37 -3.91 12.77
N VAL A 339 -12.46 -4.09 12.05
CA VAL A 339 -13.75 -4.50 12.56
C VAL A 339 -13.99 -5.96 12.19
N GLU A 340 -14.48 -6.76 13.10
CA GLU A 340 -14.88 -8.13 12.82
C GLU A 340 -16.15 -8.14 11.94
N PRO A 341 -16.09 -8.70 10.70
CA PRO A 341 -17.28 -8.79 9.86
C PRO A 341 -18.33 -9.72 10.49
N LEU A 342 -19.55 -9.21 10.60
CA LEU A 342 -20.66 -10.00 11.14
C LEU A 342 -21.22 -10.96 10.07
N THR A 343 -21.59 -12.16 10.48
CA THR A 343 -22.27 -13.16 9.64
C THR A 343 -23.75 -13.26 10.01
N LEU A 344 -24.60 -13.36 8.99
CA LEU A 344 -26.00 -13.69 9.20
C LEU A 344 -26.17 -15.20 9.29
N GLY A 345 -27.10 -15.67 10.13
CA GLY A 345 -27.27 -17.10 10.41
C GLY A 345 -27.49 -18.01 9.18
N TYR A 346 -28.09 -17.47 8.10
CA TYR A 346 -28.26 -18.19 6.83
C TYR A 346 -26.96 -18.27 5.98
N GLU A 347 -25.94 -17.48 6.31
CA GLU A 347 -24.65 -17.49 5.62
C GLU A 347 -23.66 -18.49 6.26
N ALA A 348 -23.93 -18.97 7.47
CA ALA A 348 -22.98 -19.70 8.33
C ALA A 348 -22.27 -20.89 7.65
N ASN A 349 -22.95 -21.59 6.72
CA ASN A 349 -22.38 -22.74 6.01
C ASN A 349 -21.63 -22.36 4.71
N LYS A 350 -21.54 -21.08 4.38
CA LYS A 350 -20.97 -20.56 3.12
C LYS A 350 -20.01 -19.41 3.35
N VAL A 351 -19.48 -19.32 4.55
CA VAL A 351 -18.57 -18.25 4.99
C VAL A 351 -17.25 -18.87 5.38
N ALA A 352 -16.17 -18.31 4.86
CA ALA A 352 -14.84 -18.56 5.36
C ALA A 352 -14.26 -17.27 5.92
N SER A 353 -13.48 -17.37 6.97
CA SER A 353 -12.74 -16.27 7.55
C SER A 353 -11.27 -16.37 7.23
N TYR A 354 -10.64 -15.24 7.02
CA TYR A 354 -9.23 -15.13 6.76
C TYR A 354 -8.54 -14.28 7.84
N ASP A 355 -7.31 -14.61 8.17
CA ASP A 355 -6.45 -13.87 9.08
C ASP A 355 -7.14 -13.50 10.41
N GLY A 356 -7.61 -14.51 11.14
CA GLY A 356 -8.24 -14.32 12.45
C GLY A 356 -9.59 -13.59 12.41
N GLY A 357 -10.33 -13.69 11.29
CA GLY A 357 -11.66 -13.10 11.13
C GLY A 357 -11.67 -11.69 10.55
N ARG A 358 -10.53 -11.15 10.11
CA ARG A 358 -10.45 -9.80 9.54
C ARG A 358 -11.04 -9.67 8.15
N LEU A 359 -10.97 -10.74 7.36
CA LEU A 359 -11.57 -10.83 6.03
C LEU A 359 -12.60 -11.93 6.01
N LYS A 360 -13.82 -11.61 5.58
CA LYS A 360 -14.91 -12.56 5.38
C LYS A 360 -15.08 -12.82 3.88
N LEU A 361 -15.05 -14.10 3.49
CA LEU A 361 -15.45 -14.55 2.16
C LEU A 361 -16.82 -15.22 2.26
N THR A 362 -17.76 -14.78 1.45
CA THR A 362 -19.14 -15.29 1.45
C THR A 362 -19.54 -15.70 0.05
N GLN A 363 -20.19 -16.85 -0.07
CA GLN A 363 -20.85 -17.27 -1.30
C GLN A 363 -22.34 -17.04 -1.20
N ARG A 364 -22.92 -16.37 -2.21
CA ARG A 364 -24.37 -16.15 -2.31
C ARG A 364 -24.88 -16.59 -3.67
N ALA A 365 -26.00 -17.30 -3.68
CA ALA A 365 -26.75 -17.58 -4.90
C ALA A 365 -27.89 -16.58 -5.04
N ASN A 366 -28.04 -16.02 -6.23
CA ASN A 366 -29.22 -15.22 -6.57
C ASN A 366 -30.08 -16.02 -7.57
N PRO A 367 -31.24 -16.55 -7.13
CA PRO A 367 -32.11 -17.33 -7.99
C PRO A 367 -32.74 -16.49 -9.13
N GLU A 368 -32.99 -15.20 -8.93
CA GLU A 368 -33.59 -14.32 -9.93
C GLU A 368 -32.67 -14.10 -11.13
N THR A 369 -31.38 -13.89 -10.87
CA THR A 369 -30.36 -13.67 -11.91
C THR A 369 -29.64 -14.94 -12.34
N HIS A 370 -29.99 -16.08 -11.76
CA HIS A 370 -29.30 -17.38 -11.96
C HIS A 370 -27.78 -17.25 -11.88
N SER A 371 -27.30 -16.53 -10.88
CA SER A 371 -25.89 -16.21 -10.69
C SER A 371 -25.44 -16.58 -9.29
N ILE A 372 -24.15 -16.87 -9.18
CA ILE A 372 -23.48 -17.08 -7.91
C ILE A 372 -22.49 -15.93 -7.72
N TYR A 373 -22.54 -15.32 -6.56
CA TYR A 373 -21.65 -14.25 -6.15
C TYR A 373 -20.69 -14.79 -5.09
N ILE A 374 -19.43 -14.53 -5.29
CA ILE A 374 -18.37 -14.75 -4.31
C ILE A 374 -17.92 -13.38 -3.87
N GLU A 375 -18.13 -13.04 -2.62
CA GLU A 375 -17.93 -11.70 -2.06
C GLU A 375 -16.90 -11.73 -0.95
N SER A 376 -15.98 -10.77 -0.95
CA SER A 376 -15.13 -10.47 0.19
C SER A 376 -15.60 -9.21 0.90
N GLU A 377 -15.57 -9.23 2.22
CA GLU A 377 -15.89 -8.09 3.08
C GLU A 377 -14.82 -7.92 4.14
N ALA A 378 -14.30 -6.69 4.26
CA ALA A 378 -13.37 -6.29 5.30
C ALA A 378 -13.59 -4.83 5.68
N ALA A 379 -13.31 -4.49 6.91
CA ALA A 379 -13.29 -3.12 7.38
C ALA A 379 -12.00 -2.91 8.16
N GLN A 380 -10.97 -2.34 7.51
CA GLN A 380 -9.65 -2.14 8.12
C GLN A 380 -9.02 -0.83 7.65
N MET A 381 -8.19 -0.26 8.54
CA MET A 381 -7.50 0.99 8.32
C MET A 381 -6.09 0.94 8.90
N CYS A 382 -5.13 1.39 8.10
CA CYS A 382 -3.78 1.67 8.58
C CYS A 382 -3.79 2.95 9.44
N VAL A 383 -3.36 2.86 10.69
CA VAL A 383 -3.37 3.98 11.64
C VAL A 383 -1.93 4.21 12.13
N PRO A 384 -1.28 5.32 11.75
CA PRO A 384 0.06 5.64 12.23
C PRO A 384 0.03 5.98 13.73
N ARG A 385 0.96 5.40 14.48
CA ARG A 385 1.15 5.68 15.92
C ARG A 385 2.16 6.79 16.19
N MET A 386 3.00 7.10 15.21
CA MET A 386 4.11 8.02 15.35
C MET A 386 4.09 9.17 14.33
N PRO A 387 2.96 9.88 14.12
CA PRO A 387 2.87 10.96 13.13
C PRO A 387 3.86 12.10 13.41
N GLN A 388 4.25 12.29 14.67
CA GLN A 388 5.25 13.29 15.07
C GLN A 388 6.69 12.96 14.62
N TYR A 389 6.94 11.75 14.10
CA TYR A 389 8.23 11.37 13.51
C TYR A 389 8.12 11.06 12.01
N MET A 390 7.01 11.43 11.40
CA MET A 390 6.83 11.36 9.96
C MET A 390 7.09 12.74 9.36
N PHE A 391 7.93 12.82 8.34
CA PHE A 391 8.30 14.06 7.68
C PHE A 391 8.13 13.89 6.18
N ILE A 392 7.46 14.83 5.56
CA ILE A 392 7.13 14.76 4.13
C ILE A 392 7.72 15.98 3.44
N SER A 393 8.40 15.75 2.32
CA SER A 393 8.95 16.81 1.49
C SER A 393 8.43 16.68 0.07
N THR A 394 7.79 17.73 -0.45
CA THR A 394 7.41 17.84 -1.86
C THR A 394 8.59 18.43 -2.62
N VAL A 395 9.15 17.66 -3.56
CA VAL A 395 10.44 17.96 -4.21
C VAL A 395 10.33 18.33 -5.68
N THR A 396 9.21 18.01 -6.32
CA THR A 396 8.93 18.30 -7.72
C THR A 396 7.52 18.87 -7.90
N VAL A 397 7.12 19.12 -9.16
CA VAL A 397 5.77 19.66 -9.48
C VAL A 397 4.71 18.60 -9.38
#